data_1fe02a869851ef030cc8505f37222115
#
_entry.id   1fe02a869851ef030cc8505f37222115
#
_cell.length_a   1.000
_cell.length_b   1.000
_cell.length_c   1.000
_cell.angle_alpha   90.00
_cell.angle_beta   90.00
_cell.angle_gamma   90.00
#
_symmetry.space_group_name_H-M   'P 1'
#
loop_
_entity.id
_entity.type
_entity.pdbx_description
1 polymer ?
#
loop_
_entity_poly.entity_id
_entity_poly.type
_entity_poly.pdbx_seq_one_letter_code
_entity_poly.pdbx_strand_id
1 'polypeptide(L)'
;RQRQMCIRDSYPQDCADRRASACTAFEMTSAGFHAEATLDRANLMFFSVPYDDGFTAYVDGQETEILRVDEGLMAVLCPAGTVTIDFVYQPDGIRLSRTVTLAALPVFLLYAGHFAWDEKKKRKH
;
A
#
# COMPACT_ATOMS: atom_id res chain seq x y z
N ARG A 1 18.47 41.24 1.22
CA ARG A 1 19.40 40.67 0.20
C ARG A 1 20.22 39.49 0.72
N GLN A 2 20.57 39.40 2.02
CA GLN A 2 21.34 38.29 2.59
C GLN A 2 20.57 36.98 2.70
N ARG A 3 19.26 36.97 2.91
CA ARG A 3 18.46 35.74 3.02
C ARG A 3 18.37 34.92 1.72
N GLN A 4 18.38 35.58 0.57
CA GLN A 4 18.34 34.89 -0.72
C GLN A 4 19.69 34.25 -1.10
N MET A 5 20.81 34.78 -0.58
CA MET A 5 22.15 34.26 -0.84
C MET A 5 22.39 32.94 -0.07
N CYS A 6 21.99 32.87 1.21
CA CYS A 6 22.14 31.65 2.01
C CYS A 6 21.31 30.45 1.48
N ILE A 7 20.13 30.69 0.91
CA ILE A 7 19.29 29.62 0.34
C ILE A 7 19.92 29.06 -0.95
N ARG A 8 20.63 29.89 -1.72
CA ARG A 8 21.29 29.42 -2.96
C ARG A 8 22.53 28.57 -2.72
N ASP A 9 23.26 28.85 -1.65
CA ASP A 9 24.54 28.16 -1.37
C ASP A 9 24.31 26.80 -0.67
N SER A 10 23.25 26.66 0.14
CA SER A 10 22.91 25.40 0.81
C SER A 10 22.04 24.46 -0.05
N TYR A 11 21.32 24.98 -1.04
CA TYR A 11 20.39 24.19 -1.84
C TYR A 11 21.01 22.97 -2.55
N PRO A 12 22.19 23.08 -3.22
CA PRO A 12 22.82 21.90 -3.83
C PRO A 12 23.23 20.85 -2.81
N GLN A 13 23.66 21.28 -1.63
CA GLN A 13 24.10 20.41 -0.54
C GLN A 13 22.90 19.74 0.11
N ASP A 14 21.85 20.45 0.39
CA ASP A 14 20.58 19.91 0.91
C ASP A 14 19.95 18.90 -0.07
N CYS A 15 20.06 19.14 -1.38
CA CYS A 15 19.62 18.19 -2.41
C CYS A 15 20.49 16.93 -2.45
N ALA A 16 21.80 17.05 -2.26
CA ALA A 16 22.71 15.90 -2.21
C ALA A 16 22.44 15.03 -0.96
N ASP A 17 22.26 15.66 0.20
CA ASP A 17 21.95 14.98 1.45
C ASP A 17 20.58 14.26 1.41
N ARG A 18 19.59 14.89 0.78
CA ARG A 18 18.28 14.26 0.56
C ARG A 18 18.34 13.09 -0.42
N ARG A 19 19.19 13.16 -1.45
CA ARG A 19 19.40 12.05 -2.38
C ARG A 19 20.11 10.88 -1.72
N ALA A 20 21.03 11.13 -0.80
CA ALA A 20 21.74 10.09 -0.06
C ALA A 20 20.82 9.28 0.86
N SER A 21 19.71 9.89 1.33
CA SER A 21 18.69 9.25 2.17
C SER A 21 17.39 8.91 1.42
N ALA A 22 17.39 8.99 0.08
CA ALA A 22 16.25 8.63 -0.74
C ALA A 22 16.21 7.12 -1.03
N CYS A 23 15.04 6.63 -1.46
CA CYS A 23 14.91 5.27 -1.94
C CYS A 23 15.84 5.02 -3.13
N THR A 24 16.51 3.88 -3.12
CA THR A 24 17.38 3.40 -4.21
C THR A 24 16.57 2.68 -5.28
N ALA A 25 15.45 2.05 -4.88
CA ALA A 25 14.49 1.44 -5.78
C ALA A 25 13.08 1.74 -5.30
N PHE A 26 12.15 1.89 -6.24
CA PHE A 26 10.74 2.09 -5.96
C PHE A 26 9.92 1.43 -7.08
N GLU A 27 9.08 0.47 -6.71
CA GLU A 27 8.20 -0.26 -7.63
C GLU A 27 6.75 -0.22 -7.15
N MET A 28 5.85 0.17 -8.05
CA MET A 28 4.41 0.09 -7.78
C MET A 28 3.85 -1.23 -8.29
N THR A 29 3.04 -1.87 -7.45
CA THR A 29 2.30 -3.09 -7.79
C THR A 29 0.80 -2.81 -7.74
N SER A 30 -0.01 -3.74 -8.25
CA SER A 30 -1.48 -3.65 -8.15
C SER A 30 -2.01 -3.76 -6.70
N ALA A 31 -1.20 -4.24 -5.78
CA ALA A 31 -1.56 -4.48 -4.38
C ALA A 31 -0.83 -3.54 -3.40
N GLY A 32 -0.07 -2.55 -3.90
CA GLY A 32 0.69 -1.64 -3.07
C GLY A 32 1.98 -1.16 -3.74
N PHE A 33 3.02 -0.94 -2.97
CA PHE A 33 4.33 -0.55 -3.50
C PHE A 33 5.48 -1.11 -2.65
N HIS A 34 6.61 -1.29 -3.30
CA HIS A 34 7.85 -1.77 -2.74
C HIS A 34 8.92 -0.68 -2.87
N ALA A 35 9.71 -0.48 -1.84
CA ALA A 35 10.79 0.48 -1.81
C ALA A 35 12.02 -0.10 -1.12
N GLU A 36 13.20 0.19 -1.65
CA GLU A 36 14.47 -0.11 -1.00
C GLU A 36 15.21 1.18 -0.68
N ALA A 37 15.86 1.23 0.48
CA ALA A 37 16.66 2.36 0.89
C ALA A 37 17.87 1.89 1.67
N THR A 38 18.97 2.66 1.60
CA THR A 38 20.14 2.48 2.45
C THR A 38 20.32 3.71 3.31
N LEU A 39 20.25 3.53 4.62
CA LEU A 39 20.27 4.60 5.59
C LEU A 39 21.49 4.49 6.49
N ASP A 40 22.23 5.57 6.65
CA ASP A 40 23.39 5.63 7.57
C ASP A 40 22.98 5.57 9.05
N ARG A 41 21.75 5.97 9.35
CA ARG A 41 21.16 5.98 10.68
C ARG A 41 19.66 5.72 10.60
N ALA A 42 19.06 5.29 11.70
CA ALA A 42 17.62 5.18 11.80
C ALA A 42 16.94 6.52 11.45
N ASN A 43 16.00 6.48 10.54
CA ASN A 43 15.34 7.67 10.03
C ASN A 43 13.86 7.38 9.70
N LEU A 44 13.08 8.45 9.63
CA LEU A 44 11.71 8.42 9.18
C LEU A 44 11.69 8.53 7.64
N MET A 45 11.27 7.46 6.97
CA MET A 45 11.09 7.46 5.53
C MET A 45 9.72 8.00 5.17
N PHE A 46 9.69 9.06 4.40
CA PHE A 46 8.49 9.76 3.97
C PHE A 46 8.11 9.31 2.56
N PHE A 47 6.82 9.03 2.39
CA PHE A 47 6.24 8.67 1.10
C PHE A 47 5.17 9.67 0.70
N SER A 48 5.28 10.22 -0.50
CA SER A 48 4.30 11.16 -1.06
C SER A 48 3.04 10.42 -1.54
N VAL A 49 2.51 9.55 -0.69
CA VAL A 49 1.30 8.76 -0.91
C VAL A 49 0.31 9.11 0.18
N PRO A 50 -0.95 9.41 -0.16
CA PRO A 50 -1.99 9.71 0.83
C PRO A 50 -2.19 8.54 1.79
N TYR A 51 -2.36 8.86 3.08
CA TYR A 51 -2.67 7.88 4.10
C TYR A 51 -4.07 7.31 3.88
N ASP A 52 -4.17 5.99 3.95
CA ASP A 52 -5.44 5.25 3.96
C ASP A 52 -5.32 4.08 4.94
N ASP A 53 -6.39 3.83 5.69
CA ASP A 53 -6.43 2.75 6.71
C ASP A 53 -6.28 1.35 6.09
N GLY A 54 -6.45 1.21 4.78
CA GLY A 54 -6.25 -0.03 4.05
C GLY A 54 -4.78 -0.39 3.81
N PHE A 55 -3.82 0.50 4.10
CA PHE A 55 -2.40 0.21 3.98
C PHE A 55 -1.84 -0.47 5.21
N THR A 56 -1.02 -1.49 5.00
CA THR A 56 -0.15 -2.11 5.99
C THR A 56 1.28 -2.01 5.51
N ALA A 57 2.19 -1.54 6.38
CA ALA A 57 3.61 -1.41 6.06
C ALA A 57 4.43 -2.51 6.72
N TYR A 58 5.38 -3.02 5.98
CA TYR A 58 6.37 -3.98 6.46
C TYR A 58 7.77 -3.42 6.21
N VAL A 59 8.61 -3.41 7.23
CA VAL A 59 10.02 -3.05 7.14
C VAL A 59 10.84 -4.31 7.41
N ASP A 60 11.63 -4.75 6.44
CA ASP A 60 12.38 -6.01 6.48
C ASP A 60 11.49 -7.24 6.81
N GLY A 61 10.25 -7.22 6.33
CA GLY A 61 9.26 -8.26 6.58
C GLY A 61 8.56 -8.20 7.94
N GLN A 62 8.86 -7.19 8.77
CA GLN A 62 8.17 -6.96 10.04
C GLN A 62 7.12 -5.86 9.87
N GLU A 63 5.90 -6.16 10.31
CA GLU A 63 4.81 -5.17 10.31
C GLU A 63 5.18 -3.97 11.19
N THR A 64 5.06 -2.79 10.61
CA THR A 64 5.45 -1.53 11.23
C THR A 64 4.32 -0.51 11.13
N GLU A 65 4.16 0.30 12.16
CA GLU A 65 3.15 1.34 12.20
C GLU A 65 3.40 2.41 11.13
N ILE A 66 2.35 2.76 10.39
CA ILE A 66 2.36 3.85 9.43
C ILE A 66 2.01 5.14 10.17
N LEU A 67 2.95 6.07 10.18
CA LEU A 67 2.76 7.39 10.77
C LEU A 67 2.12 8.33 9.74
N ARG A 68 1.04 8.98 10.15
CA ARG A 68 0.43 10.04 9.35
C ARG A 68 1.17 11.35 9.58
N VAL A 69 1.77 11.88 8.53
CA VAL A 69 2.56 13.11 8.56
C VAL A 69 2.08 14.09 7.51
N ASP A 70 2.44 15.36 7.67
CA ASP A 70 2.18 16.43 6.71
C ASP A 70 0.73 16.45 6.17
N GLU A 71 -0.24 16.51 7.10
CA GLU A 71 -1.68 16.58 6.84
C GLU A 71 -2.31 15.37 6.12
N GLY A 72 -1.61 14.25 5.99
CA GLY A 72 -2.21 13.03 5.47
C GLY A 72 -1.35 12.21 4.54
N LEU A 73 -0.05 12.38 4.57
CA LEU A 73 0.89 11.53 3.87
C LEU A 73 1.45 10.44 4.80
N MET A 74 2.04 9.39 4.22
CA MET A 74 2.55 8.26 4.97
C MET A 74 4.04 8.37 5.26
N ALA A 75 4.44 7.96 6.45
CA ALA A 75 5.84 7.78 6.82
C ALA A 75 6.01 6.53 7.67
N VAL A 76 7.18 5.91 7.59
CA VAL A 76 7.56 4.71 8.33
C VAL A 76 8.93 4.89 8.95
N LEU A 77 9.10 4.46 10.19
CA LEU A 77 10.39 4.47 10.86
C LEU A 77 11.24 3.29 10.38
N CYS A 78 12.39 3.60 9.82
CA CYS A 78 13.32 2.61 9.29
C CYS A 78 14.62 2.58 10.11
N PRO A 79 15.17 1.39 10.39
CA PRO A 79 16.47 1.26 11.06
C PRO A 79 17.62 1.70 10.14
N ALA A 80 18.82 1.82 10.70
CA ALA A 80 20.04 2.02 9.92
C ALA A 80 20.39 0.77 9.13
N GLY A 81 20.94 0.94 7.93
CA GLY A 81 21.35 -0.13 7.03
C GLY A 81 20.54 -0.15 5.75
N THR A 82 20.66 -1.22 5.00
CA THR A 82 19.81 -1.48 3.84
C THR A 82 18.49 -2.05 4.30
N VAL A 83 17.42 -1.35 4.02
CA VAL A 83 16.06 -1.71 4.44
C VAL A 83 15.14 -1.89 3.24
N THR A 84 14.28 -2.86 3.35
CA THR A 84 13.22 -3.16 2.39
C THR A 84 11.89 -2.74 3.00
N ILE A 85 11.11 -1.95 2.29
CA ILE A 85 9.85 -1.40 2.76
C ILE A 85 8.76 -1.83 1.80
N ASP A 86 7.81 -2.62 2.28
CA ASP A 86 6.67 -3.10 1.52
C ASP A 86 5.37 -2.49 2.06
N PHE A 87 4.61 -1.85 1.20
CA PHE A 87 3.26 -1.41 1.51
C PHE A 87 2.25 -2.28 0.79
N VAL A 88 1.34 -2.88 1.53
CA VAL A 88 0.25 -3.70 1.00
C VAL A 88 -1.07 -2.99 1.24
N TYR A 89 -1.82 -2.80 0.17
CA TYR A 89 -3.13 -2.15 0.21
C TYR A 89 -4.26 -3.18 0.16
N GLN A 90 -5.06 -3.23 1.20
CA GLN A 90 -6.24 -4.08 1.31
C GLN A 90 -7.44 -3.28 1.82
N PRO A 91 -8.19 -2.63 0.93
CA PRO A 91 -9.38 -1.89 1.33
C PRO A 91 -10.42 -2.82 1.94
N ASP A 92 -11.04 -2.39 3.04
CA ASP A 92 -12.01 -3.18 3.82
C ASP A 92 -13.18 -3.69 2.98
N GLY A 93 -13.60 -2.93 1.96
CA GLY A 93 -14.65 -3.32 1.03
C GLY A 93 -14.37 -4.60 0.24
N ILE A 94 -13.11 -4.91 -0.07
CA ILE A 94 -12.74 -6.12 -0.81
C ILE A 94 -12.95 -7.39 0.02
N ARG A 95 -12.66 -7.34 1.31
CA ARG A 95 -12.90 -8.47 2.23
C ARG A 95 -14.39 -8.79 2.32
N LEU A 96 -15.21 -7.77 2.51
CA LEU A 96 -16.66 -7.90 2.61
C LEU A 96 -17.27 -8.41 1.29
N SER A 97 -16.92 -7.80 0.16
CA SER A 97 -17.45 -8.19 -1.15
C SER A 97 -17.09 -9.63 -1.52
N ARG A 98 -15.87 -10.08 -1.22
CA ARG A 98 -15.45 -11.46 -1.45
C ARG A 98 -16.26 -12.44 -0.62
N THR A 99 -16.53 -12.15 0.65
CA THR A 99 -17.34 -13.00 1.52
C THR A 99 -18.79 -13.09 1.04
N VAL A 100 -19.39 -11.96 0.68
CA VAL A 100 -20.76 -11.91 0.14
C VAL A 100 -20.86 -12.68 -1.18
N THR A 101 -19.90 -12.51 -2.08
CA THR A 101 -19.88 -13.21 -3.36
C THR A 101 -19.77 -14.73 -3.18
N LEU A 102 -18.88 -15.18 -2.29
CA LEU A 102 -18.71 -16.60 -1.98
C LEU A 102 -19.96 -17.22 -1.35
N ALA A 103 -20.72 -16.46 -0.57
CA ALA A 103 -21.98 -16.91 0.01
C ALA A 103 -23.14 -16.91 -1.01
N ALA A 104 -23.19 -15.91 -1.89
CA ALA A 104 -24.25 -15.78 -2.89
C ALA A 104 -24.15 -16.81 -4.03
N LEU A 105 -22.92 -17.22 -4.40
CA LEU A 105 -22.67 -18.12 -5.52
C LEU A 105 -23.33 -19.51 -5.33
N PRO A 106 -23.18 -20.22 -4.19
CA PRO A 106 -23.87 -21.50 -3.98
C PRO A 106 -25.39 -21.34 -3.96
N VAL A 107 -25.93 -20.27 -3.40
CA VAL A 107 -27.38 -20.01 -3.41
C VAL A 107 -27.90 -19.86 -4.84
N PHE A 108 -27.18 -19.12 -5.68
CA PHE A 108 -27.51 -18.98 -7.09
C PHE A 108 -27.45 -20.31 -7.85
N LEU A 109 -26.43 -21.13 -7.60
CA LEU A 109 -26.30 -22.45 -8.23
C LEU A 109 -27.42 -23.40 -7.82
N LEU A 110 -27.83 -23.40 -6.55
CA LEU A 110 -28.97 -24.19 -6.07
C LEU A 110 -30.28 -23.74 -6.74
N TYR A 111 -30.49 -22.43 -6.85
CA TYR A 111 -31.68 -21.88 -7.53
C TYR A 111 -31.70 -22.25 -9.01
N ALA A 112 -30.59 -22.09 -9.72
CA ALA A 112 -30.47 -22.46 -11.14
C ALA A 112 -30.66 -23.97 -11.36
N GLY A 113 -30.09 -24.79 -10.47
CA GLY A 113 -30.28 -26.24 -10.49
C GLY A 113 -31.74 -26.66 -10.29
N HIS A 114 -32.43 -26.05 -9.33
CA HIS A 114 -33.85 -26.30 -9.08
C HIS A 114 -34.70 -25.92 -10.28
N PHE A 115 -34.43 -24.75 -10.88
CA PHE A 115 -35.14 -24.28 -12.06
C PHE A 115 -34.94 -25.24 -13.26
N ALA A 116 -33.71 -25.67 -13.52
CA ALA A 116 -33.42 -26.62 -14.59
C ALA A 116 -34.08 -28.00 -14.37
N TRP A 117 -34.18 -28.42 -13.11
CA TRP A 117 -34.89 -29.66 -12.75
C TRP A 117 -36.39 -29.55 -13.02
N ASP A 118 -37.02 -28.46 -12.65
CA ASP A 118 -38.45 -28.24 -12.90
C ASP A 118 -38.78 -28.17 -14.39
N GLU A 119 -37.94 -27.55 -15.22
CA GLU A 119 -38.10 -27.58 -16.68
C GLU A 119 -38.00 -29.00 -17.27
N LYS A 120 -37.04 -29.79 -16.81
CA LYS A 120 -36.93 -31.19 -17.24
C LYS A 120 -38.14 -32.04 -16.84
N LYS A 121 -38.74 -31.78 -15.69
CA LYS A 121 -39.94 -32.47 -15.22
C LYS A 121 -41.17 -32.10 -16.08
N LYS A 122 -41.30 -30.83 -16.49
CA LYS A 122 -42.38 -30.36 -17.35
C LYS A 122 -42.30 -30.90 -18.78
N ARG A 123 -41.10 -31.21 -19.30
CA ARG A 123 -40.89 -31.78 -20.63
C ARG A 123 -41.14 -33.29 -20.71
N LYS A 124 -41.26 -33.97 -19.57
CA LYS A 124 -41.52 -35.43 -19.51
C LYS A 124 -42.99 -35.79 -19.33
N HIS A 125 -43.86 -34.78 -19.19
CA HIS A 125 -45.31 -34.90 -19.18
C HIS A 125 -45.91 -34.24 -20.44
#